data_12e193ce8945febea77c2f5b030eb743
#
_entry.id   12e193ce8945febea77c2f5b030eb743
#
_cell.length_a   1.000
_cell.length_b   1.000
_cell.length_c   1.000
_cell.angle_alpha   90.00
_cell.angle_beta   90.00
_cell.angle_gamma   90.00
#
_symmetry.space_group_name_H-M   'P 1'
#
loop_
_entity.id
_entity.type
_entity.pdbx_description
1 polymer ?
#
loop_
_entity_poly.entity_id
_entity_poly.type
_entity_poly.pdbx_seq_one_letter_code
_entity_poly.pdbx_strand_id
1 'polypeptide(L)'
;MLDKETGMVLPGSYHASLTAGMAALQVFYNLSTGLWNSTNWWNSANALETTIDYSALTDARTYRGNIFNTFEKHKNTRFLNDWFYDDQGWWALTWIKAYDLTGETRYLDMAKTIFDDMKGGWDSTCGGGVWWHKKRQYKNAITNELFLTIAARLHLRTPGDKGEGSYLDWAQREWKWFKQTKIINQKNLVNDGLNDGCKNNGQTTWTYNQGVILGGLVDLYKGTKDKELLTQAHAIAHAAIAHLAPNGILKEPCDPVSCGDDAPQFKGIFMKNLAYLHKTSPNPKYKRFITENARSIVWQSRNHLNQFGFSWAEEFDIADAARQSAALDTLNAAFSLSNQRRAEGDQHQEAMTGSIGND
;
A
#
# COMPACT_ATOMS: atom_id res chain seq x y z
N MET A 1 11.02 23.04 -7.64
CA MET A 1 11.97 24.01 -7.07
C MET A 1 12.45 23.49 -5.73
N LEU A 2 13.73 23.63 -5.43
CA LEU A 2 14.28 23.35 -4.10
C LEU A 2 14.20 24.59 -3.23
N ASP A 3 13.89 24.43 -1.97
CA ASP A 3 14.16 25.45 -0.97
C ASP A 3 15.68 25.66 -0.89
N LYS A 4 16.15 26.91 -1.06
CA LYS A 4 17.57 27.20 -1.15
C LYS A 4 18.32 27.05 0.18
N GLU A 5 17.62 27.11 1.31
CA GLU A 5 18.23 27.01 2.65
C GLU A 5 18.23 25.57 3.16
N THR A 6 17.19 24.80 2.88
CA THR A 6 17.03 23.44 3.42
C THR A 6 17.31 22.33 2.41
N GLY A 7 17.48 22.67 1.12
CA GLY A 7 17.61 21.70 0.04
C GLY A 7 16.35 20.81 -0.17
N MET A 8 15.26 21.13 0.51
CA MET A 8 14.02 20.39 0.39
C MET A 8 13.23 20.78 -0.86
N VAL A 9 12.59 19.81 -1.48
CA VAL A 9 11.64 20.03 -2.58
C VAL A 9 10.45 20.81 -2.03
N LEU A 10 10.19 22.00 -2.60
CA LEU A 10 9.03 22.81 -2.17
C LEU A 10 7.73 22.03 -2.39
N PRO A 11 6.74 22.16 -1.48
CA PRO A 11 5.47 21.42 -1.55
C PRO A 11 4.76 21.49 -2.90
N GLY A 12 4.85 22.62 -3.60
CA GLY A 12 4.30 22.79 -4.96
C GLY A 12 4.97 21.94 -6.04
N SER A 13 6.21 21.47 -5.83
CA SER A 13 6.93 20.64 -6.80
C SER A 13 6.55 19.17 -6.74
N TYR A 14 6.14 18.65 -5.57
CA TYR A 14 5.58 17.31 -5.47
C TYR A 14 4.23 17.22 -6.19
N HIS A 15 3.37 18.21 -6.04
CA HIS A 15 2.10 18.25 -6.76
C HIS A 15 2.29 18.24 -8.28
N ALA A 16 3.20 19.05 -8.81
CA ALA A 16 3.48 19.11 -10.25
C ALA A 16 4.02 17.76 -10.77
N SER A 17 4.99 17.15 -10.06
CA SER A 17 5.57 15.86 -10.43
C SER A 17 4.55 14.74 -10.34
N LEU A 18 3.70 14.76 -9.30
CA LEU A 18 2.63 13.81 -9.11
C LEU A 18 1.59 13.91 -10.24
N THR A 19 1.14 15.11 -10.58
CA THR A 19 0.16 15.33 -11.66
C THR A 19 0.71 14.90 -13.02
N ALA A 20 1.95 15.24 -13.34
CA ALA A 20 2.60 14.84 -14.59
C ALA A 20 2.81 13.32 -14.65
N GLY A 21 3.24 12.71 -13.55
CA GLY A 21 3.40 11.25 -13.44
C GLY A 21 2.07 10.50 -13.52
N MET A 22 0.97 11.06 -12.98
CA MET A 22 -0.36 10.49 -13.14
C MET A 22 -0.81 10.51 -14.59
N ALA A 23 -0.54 11.59 -15.33
CA ALA A 23 -0.81 11.62 -16.78
C ALA A 23 0.02 10.56 -17.53
N ALA A 24 1.28 10.34 -17.15
CA ALA A 24 2.13 9.30 -17.71
C ALA A 24 1.61 7.88 -17.38
N LEU A 25 1.05 7.65 -16.19
CA LEU A 25 0.39 6.37 -15.84
C LEU A 25 -0.81 6.07 -16.75
N GLN A 26 -1.57 7.11 -17.14
CA GLN A 26 -2.75 6.92 -17.99
C GLN A 26 -2.41 6.48 -19.42
N VAL A 27 -1.18 6.69 -19.90
CA VAL A 27 -0.73 6.18 -21.21
C VAL A 27 -0.84 4.64 -21.29
N PHE A 28 -0.71 3.97 -20.16
CA PHE A 28 -0.83 2.51 -20.06
C PHE A 28 -2.26 2.03 -19.86
N TYR A 29 -3.22 2.91 -19.52
CA TYR A 29 -4.59 2.51 -19.27
C TYR A 29 -5.33 2.16 -20.56
N ASN A 30 -5.89 0.96 -20.61
CA ASN A 30 -6.66 0.48 -21.74
C ASN A 30 -8.17 0.55 -21.46
N LEU A 31 -8.86 1.49 -22.10
CA LEU A 31 -10.30 1.69 -21.94
C LEU A 31 -11.14 0.45 -22.30
N SER A 32 -10.65 -0.36 -23.25
CA SER A 32 -11.38 -1.55 -23.72
C SER A 32 -11.36 -2.68 -22.69
N THR A 33 -10.24 -2.84 -21.98
CA THR A 33 -10.08 -3.86 -20.94
C THR A 33 -10.38 -3.34 -19.55
N GLY A 34 -10.22 -2.03 -19.30
CA GLY A 34 -10.30 -1.44 -17.97
C GLY A 34 -9.06 -1.74 -17.10
N LEU A 35 -7.94 -2.15 -17.70
CA LEU A 35 -6.71 -2.52 -17.02
C LEU A 35 -5.54 -1.70 -17.58
N TRP A 36 -4.40 -1.72 -16.88
CA TRP A 36 -3.16 -1.12 -17.34
C TRP A 36 -2.34 -2.13 -18.15
N ASN A 37 -2.01 -1.78 -19.38
CA ASN A 37 -1.08 -2.54 -20.21
C ASN A 37 0.33 -2.52 -19.60
N SER A 38 1.21 -3.41 -20.05
CA SER A 38 2.59 -3.55 -19.60
C SER A 38 2.77 -4.06 -18.16
N THR A 39 1.72 -4.60 -17.56
CA THR A 39 1.78 -5.17 -16.21
C THR A 39 0.74 -6.27 -16.02
N ASN A 40 0.85 -7.04 -14.93
CA ASN A 40 -0.05 -8.12 -14.62
C ASN A 40 -1.41 -7.62 -14.07
N TRP A 41 -2.36 -8.53 -13.94
CA TRP A 41 -3.71 -8.25 -13.49
C TRP A 41 -3.76 -7.65 -12.08
N TRP A 42 -3.00 -8.20 -11.13
CA TRP A 42 -2.94 -7.71 -9.76
C TRP A 42 -2.27 -6.33 -9.65
N ASN A 43 -1.28 -6.05 -10.52
CA ASN A 43 -0.65 -4.72 -10.57
C ASN A 43 -1.64 -3.64 -11.04
N SER A 44 -2.59 -4.00 -11.93
CA SER A 44 -3.64 -3.08 -12.34
C SER A 44 -4.54 -2.66 -11.15
N ALA A 45 -4.74 -3.54 -10.15
CA ALA A 45 -5.42 -3.17 -8.91
C ALA A 45 -4.63 -2.08 -8.16
N ASN A 46 -3.31 -2.25 -8.04
CA ASN A 46 -2.45 -1.24 -7.41
C ASN A 46 -2.41 0.07 -8.20
N ALA A 47 -2.35 0.03 -9.53
CA ALA A 47 -2.40 1.24 -10.37
C ALA A 47 -3.74 2.01 -10.20
N LEU A 48 -4.85 1.27 -10.06
CA LEU A 48 -6.15 1.88 -9.76
C LEU A 48 -6.18 2.46 -8.34
N GLU A 49 -5.63 1.75 -7.34
CA GLU A 49 -5.51 2.24 -5.96
C GLU A 49 -4.69 3.54 -5.91
N THR A 50 -3.55 3.61 -6.62
CA THR A 50 -2.72 4.81 -6.76
C THR A 50 -3.51 5.99 -7.36
N THR A 51 -4.36 5.71 -8.36
CA THR A 51 -5.24 6.69 -9.01
C THR A 51 -6.34 7.19 -8.06
N ILE A 52 -6.90 6.30 -7.23
CA ILE A 52 -7.87 6.64 -6.19
C ILE A 52 -7.23 7.52 -5.12
N ASP A 53 -6.03 7.16 -4.65
CA ASP A 53 -5.29 7.95 -3.66
C ASP A 53 -4.96 9.35 -4.18
N TYR A 54 -4.52 9.46 -5.43
CA TYR A 54 -4.33 10.76 -6.08
C TYR A 54 -5.62 11.59 -6.08
N SER A 55 -6.74 10.98 -6.48
CA SER A 55 -8.04 11.67 -6.52
C SER A 55 -8.50 12.12 -5.14
N ALA A 56 -8.28 11.32 -4.10
CA ALA A 56 -8.60 11.66 -2.72
C ALA A 56 -7.74 12.80 -2.17
N LEU A 57 -6.45 12.83 -2.53
CA LEU A 57 -5.49 13.82 -2.02
C LEU A 57 -5.58 15.18 -2.72
N THR A 58 -6.01 15.22 -3.97
CA THR A 58 -6.04 16.43 -4.80
C THR A 58 -7.44 16.92 -5.14
N ASP A 59 -8.47 16.17 -4.75
CA ASP A 59 -9.88 16.31 -5.20
C ASP A 59 -10.04 16.29 -6.74
N ALA A 60 -9.03 15.79 -7.46
CA ALA A 60 -9.09 15.68 -8.91
C ALA A 60 -10.11 14.63 -9.35
N ARG A 61 -10.99 15.02 -10.28
CA ARG A 61 -12.01 14.12 -10.84
C ARG A 61 -11.58 13.47 -12.15
N THR A 62 -10.47 13.92 -12.73
CA THR A 62 -10.00 13.58 -14.09
C THR A 62 -9.98 12.07 -14.36
N TYR A 63 -9.53 11.28 -13.39
CA TYR A 63 -9.33 9.83 -13.56
C TYR A 63 -10.38 8.97 -12.84
N ARG A 64 -11.41 9.57 -12.24
CA ARG A 64 -12.49 8.81 -11.56
C ARG A 64 -13.24 7.87 -12.49
N GLY A 65 -13.26 8.19 -13.79
CA GLY A 65 -13.84 7.31 -14.82
C GLY A 65 -13.15 5.93 -14.90
N ASN A 66 -11.87 5.82 -14.54
CA ASN A 66 -11.16 4.54 -14.53
C ASN A 66 -11.77 3.57 -13.49
N ILE A 67 -12.19 4.09 -12.32
CA ILE A 67 -12.83 3.28 -11.27
C ILE A 67 -14.08 2.60 -11.81
N PHE A 68 -14.97 3.41 -12.40
CA PHE A 68 -16.21 2.91 -12.99
C PHE A 68 -15.94 1.93 -14.14
N ASN A 69 -15.08 2.30 -15.09
CA ASN A 69 -14.81 1.46 -16.27
C ASN A 69 -14.18 0.11 -15.89
N THR A 70 -13.18 0.10 -15.00
CA THR A 70 -12.56 -1.13 -14.51
C THR A 70 -13.58 -2.04 -13.82
N PHE A 71 -14.42 -1.46 -12.95
CA PHE A 71 -15.46 -2.21 -12.26
C PHE A 71 -16.45 -2.85 -13.24
N GLU A 72 -17.03 -2.06 -14.15
CA GLU A 72 -18.03 -2.52 -15.11
C GLU A 72 -17.50 -3.62 -16.03
N LYS A 73 -16.22 -3.56 -16.42
CA LYS A 73 -15.59 -4.58 -17.27
C LYS A 73 -15.42 -5.93 -16.58
N HIS A 74 -15.18 -5.93 -15.26
CA HIS A 74 -14.78 -7.13 -14.53
C HIS A 74 -15.76 -7.58 -13.44
N LYS A 75 -16.83 -6.84 -13.14
CA LYS A 75 -17.79 -7.17 -12.08
C LYS A 75 -18.38 -8.58 -12.18
N ASN A 76 -18.57 -9.09 -13.40
CA ASN A 76 -19.16 -10.41 -13.63
C ASN A 76 -18.22 -11.56 -13.23
N THR A 77 -16.89 -11.36 -13.28
CA THR A 77 -15.90 -12.29 -12.74
C THR A 77 -15.74 -12.17 -11.24
N ARG A 78 -16.41 -11.18 -10.63
CA ARG A 78 -16.32 -10.84 -9.20
C ARG A 78 -14.89 -10.55 -8.74
N PHE A 79 -13.98 -10.21 -9.66
CA PHE A 79 -12.55 -10.02 -9.39
C PHE A 79 -11.90 -11.19 -8.67
N LEU A 80 -12.36 -12.41 -8.94
CA LEU A 80 -11.79 -13.63 -8.40
C LEU A 80 -10.73 -14.17 -9.36
N ASN A 81 -9.62 -14.66 -8.79
CA ASN A 81 -8.56 -15.35 -9.52
C ASN A 81 -8.75 -16.86 -9.41
N ASP A 82 -8.51 -17.61 -10.48
CA ASP A 82 -8.67 -19.06 -10.49
C ASP A 82 -7.51 -19.80 -9.79
N TRP A 83 -6.39 -19.10 -9.59
CA TRP A 83 -5.15 -19.71 -9.12
C TRP A 83 -4.66 -19.17 -7.78
N PHE A 84 -4.70 -17.82 -7.57
CA PHE A 84 -4.01 -17.17 -6.46
C PHE A 84 -4.97 -16.30 -5.65
N TYR A 85 -4.89 -16.42 -4.31
CA TYR A 85 -5.71 -15.65 -3.39
C TYR A 85 -5.20 -14.21 -3.20
N ASP A 86 -3.90 -13.98 -3.28
CA ASP A 86 -3.31 -12.63 -3.15
C ASP A 86 -3.70 -11.73 -4.32
N ASP A 87 -3.67 -12.24 -5.54
CA ASP A 87 -4.06 -11.47 -6.73
C ASP A 87 -5.44 -10.81 -6.58
N GLN A 88 -6.42 -11.58 -6.11
CA GLN A 88 -7.76 -11.05 -5.86
C GLN A 88 -7.82 -10.17 -4.61
N GLY A 89 -6.96 -10.44 -3.61
CA GLY A 89 -6.85 -9.64 -2.39
C GLY A 89 -6.46 -8.19 -2.69
N TRP A 90 -5.59 -7.93 -3.67
CA TRP A 90 -5.26 -6.58 -4.12
C TRP A 90 -6.49 -5.83 -4.62
N TRP A 91 -7.35 -6.49 -5.39
CA TRP A 91 -8.63 -5.90 -5.84
C TRP A 91 -9.56 -5.57 -4.69
N ALA A 92 -9.63 -6.43 -3.66
CA ALA A 92 -10.44 -6.13 -2.48
C ALA A 92 -10.00 -4.83 -1.79
N LEU A 93 -8.69 -4.61 -1.61
CA LEU A 93 -8.15 -3.36 -1.04
C LEU A 93 -8.50 -2.14 -1.91
N THR A 94 -8.36 -2.29 -3.22
CA THR A 94 -8.71 -1.24 -4.20
C THR A 94 -10.19 -0.88 -4.12
N TRP A 95 -11.08 -1.87 -4.04
CA TRP A 95 -12.52 -1.63 -3.96
C TRP A 95 -12.94 -1.02 -2.61
N ILE A 96 -12.28 -1.35 -1.51
CA ILE A 96 -12.49 -0.65 -0.23
C ILE A 96 -12.15 0.84 -0.37
N LYS A 97 -11.03 1.19 -1.01
CA LYS A 97 -10.66 2.59 -1.25
C LYS A 97 -11.60 3.29 -2.25
N ALA A 98 -12.09 2.58 -3.26
CA ALA A 98 -13.10 3.12 -4.17
C ALA A 98 -14.40 3.47 -3.42
N TYR A 99 -14.83 2.62 -2.49
CA TYR A 99 -15.94 2.91 -1.58
C TYR A 99 -15.67 4.15 -0.72
N ASP A 100 -14.49 4.24 -0.11
CA ASP A 100 -14.12 5.39 0.72
C ASP A 100 -14.14 6.72 -0.05
N LEU A 101 -13.75 6.70 -1.33
CA LEU A 101 -13.74 7.89 -2.19
C LEU A 101 -15.14 8.28 -2.70
N THR A 102 -15.98 7.28 -3.01
CA THR A 102 -17.25 7.52 -3.77
C THR A 102 -18.52 7.38 -2.93
N GLY A 103 -18.46 6.63 -1.83
CA GLY A 103 -19.61 6.22 -1.03
C GLY A 103 -20.48 5.13 -1.69
N GLU A 104 -20.11 4.61 -2.87
CA GLU A 104 -20.90 3.63 -3.59
C GLU A 104 -20.72 2.22 -3.01
N THR A 105 -21.79 1.70 -2.40
CA THR A 105 -21.77 0.40 -1.65
C THR A 105 -21.36 -0.78 -2.51
N ARG A 106 -21.62 -0.76 -3.83
CA ARG A 106 -21.22 -1.86 -4.74
C ARG A 106 -19.74 -2.20 -4.68
N TYR A 107 -18.87 -1.21 -4.41
CA TYR A 107 -17.43 -1.45 -4.26
C TYR A 107 -17.12 -2.17 -2.95
N LEU A 108 -17.75 -1.76 -1.85
CA LEU A 108 -17.58 -2.45 -0.57
C LEU A 108 -18.13 -3.88 -0.62
N ASP A 109 -19.27 -4.10 -1.30
CA ASP A 109 -19.87 -5.42 -1.47
C ASP A 109 -18.99 -6.35 -2.32
N MET A 110 -18.30 -5.80 -3.33
CA MET A 110 -17.30 -6.55 -4.10
C MET A 110 -16.13 -6.98 -3.21
N ALA A 111 -15.60 -6.08 -2.37
CA ALA A 111 -14.52 -6.42 -1.45
C ALA A 111 -14.94 -7.52 -0.45
N LYS A 112 -16.19 -7.49 0.05
CA LYS A 112 -16.75 -8.55 0.89
C LYS A 112 -16.83 -9.88 0.14
N THR A 113 -17.27 -9.87 -1.13
CA THR A 113 -17.32 -11.05 -1.99
C THR A 113 -15.94 -11.70 -2.15
N ILE A 114 -14.91 -10.89 -2.40
CA ILE A 114 -13.53 -11.35 -2.52
C ILE A 114 -13.03 -11.92 -1.19
N PHE A 115 -13.30 -11.25 -0.09
CA PHE A 115 -12.92 -11.73 1.24
C PHE A 115 -13.57 -13.08 1.56
N ASP A 116 -14.85 -13.27 1.20
CA ASP A 116 -15.56 -14.52 1.41
C ASP A 116 -14.93 -15.68 0.63
N ASP A 117 -14.45 -15.44 -0.59
CA ASP A 117 -13.71 -16.43 -1.36
C ASP A 117 -12.33 -16.72 -0.73
N MET A 118 -11.62 -15.69 -0.25
CA MET A 118 -10.33 -15.86 0.44
C MET A 118 -10.46 -16.69 1.72
N LYS A 119 -11.57 -16.59 2.46
CA LYS A 119 -11.85 -17.45 3.63
C LYS A 119 -11.85 -18.94 3.27
N GLY A 120 -12.25 -19.31 2.05
CA GLY A 120 -12.18 -20.68 1.54
C GLY A 120 -10.76 -21.23 1.43
N GLY A 121 -9.76 -20.37 1.41
CA GLY A 121 -8.34 -20.72 1.45
C GLY A 121 -7.78 -20.97 2.84
N TRP A 122 -8.54 -20.70 3.90
CA TRP A 122 -8.13 -20.97 5.28
C TRP A 122 -8.37 -22.43 5.66
N ASP A 123 -7.39 -23.08 6.27
CA ASP A 123 -7.56 -24.39 6.89
C ASP A 123 -6.63 -24.58 8.10
N SER A 124 -6.70 -25.77 8.75
CA SER A 124 -5.91 -26.09 9.93
C SER A 124 -4.45 -26.45 9.64
N THR A 125 -4.03 -26.57 8.39
CA THR A 125 -2.63 -26.83 8.03
C THR A 125 -1.75 -25.70 8.55
N CYS A 126 -0.64 -26.02 9.15
CA CYS A 126 0.22 -25.08 9.86
C CYS A 126 -0.48 -24.30 11.00
N GLY A 127 -1.58 -24.84 11.54
CA GLY A 127 -2.34 -24.22 12.62
C GLY A 127 -3.25 -23.06 12.19
N GLY A 128 -3.45 -22.85 10.88
CA GLY A 128 -4.24 -21.76 10.31
C GLY A 128 -3.62 -21.15 9.06
N GLY A 129 -4.10 -19.94 8.69
CA GLY A 129 -3.61 -19.17 7.56
C GLY A 129 -4.21 -19.56 6.22
N VAL A 130 -4.23 -18.60 5.31
CA VAL A 130 -4.74 -18.74 3.94
C VAL A 130 -3.63 -19.26 3.02
N TRP A 131 -3.97 -20.21 2.17
CA TRP A 131 -3.06 -20.67 1.12
C TRP A 131 -2.82 -19.59 0.07
N TRP A 132 -1.62 -19.55 -0.49
CA TRP A 132 -1.32 -18.69 -1.65
C TRP A 132 -2.08 -19.15 -2.89
N HIS A 133 -1.90 -20.45 -3.22
CA HIS A 133 -2.49 -21.06 -4.40
C HIS A 133 -3.74 -21.86 -4.05
N LYS A 134 -4.81 -21.77 -4.83
CA LYS A 134 -6.08 -22.48 -4.62
C LYS A 134 -5.95 -24.01 -4.61
N LYS A 135 -4.84 -24.55 -5.14
CA LYS A 135 -4.46 -25.97 -5.00
C LYS A 135 -3.78 -26.31 -3.65
N ARG A 136 -3.73 -25.36 -2.70
CA ARG A 136 -3.18 -25.55 -1.35
C ARG A 136 -1.72 -25.99 -1.33
N GLN A 137 -0.85 -25.26 -2.04
CA GLN A 137 0.55 -25.64 -2.19
C GLN A 137 1.53 -24.80 -1.37
N TYR A 138 1.16 -23.61 -0.90
CA TYR A 138 2.07 -22.71 -0.20
C TYR A 138 1.32 -21.72 0.66
N LYS A 139 1.77 -21.49 1.89
CA LYS A 139 1.29 -20.41 2.76
C LYS A 139 2.37 -19.32 2.82
N ASN A 140 2.16 -18.25 2.07
CA ASN A 140 3.08 -17.13 1.98
C ASN A 140 2.65 -15.96 2.88
N ALA A 141 3.55 -15.00 3.04
CA ALA A 141 3.28 -13.81 3.83
C ALA A 141 2.20 -12.96 3.19
N ILE A 142 2.36 -12.61 1.90
CA ILE A 142 1.52 -11.60 1.26
C ILE A 142 0.03 -11.96 1.24
N THR A 143 -0.34 -13.21 0.95
CA THR A 143 -1.74 -13.64 0.98
C THR A 143 -2.36 -13.44 2.36
N ASN A 144 -1.61 -13.80 3.40
CA ASN A 144 -2.04 -13.70 4.79
C ASN A 144 -2.07 -12.26 5.29
N GLU A 145 -1.14 -11.43 4.89
CA GLU A 145 -1.14 -9.99 5.17
C GLU A 145 -2.32 -9.28 4.50
N LEU A 146 -2.64 -9.64 3.26
CA LEU A 146 -3.81 -9.11 2.54
C LEU A 146 -5.10 -9.55 3.24
N PHE A 147 -5.21 -10.82 3.62
CA PHE A 147 -6.38 -11.33 4.35
C PHE A 147 -6.60 -10.59 5.66
N LEU A 148 -5.54 -10.41 6.48
CA LEU A 148 -5.57 -9.59 7.70
C LEU A 148 -6.05 -8.17 7.41
N THR A 149 -5.44 -7.51 6.42
CA THR A 149 -5.70 -6.11 6.11
C THR A 149 -7.12 -5.90 5.60
N ILE A 150 -7.59 -6.78 4.71
CA ILE A 150 -8.97 -6.72 4.18
C ILE A 150 -9.97 -6.93 5.32
N ALA A 151 -9.78 -7.95 6.16
CA ALA A 151 -10.64 -8.21 7.30
C ALA A 151 -10.72 -7.00 8.25
N ALA A 152 -9.57 -6.43 8.65
CA ALA A 152 -9.53 -5.25 9.51
C ALA A 152 -10.21 -4.03 8.86
N ARG A 153 -10.02 -3.79 7.56
CA ARG A 153 -10.67 -2.69 6.82
C ARG A 153 -12.17 -2.88 6.68
N LEU A 154 -12.64 -4.11 6.43
CA LEU A 154 -14.07 -4.41 6.36
C LEU A 154 -14.75 -4.24 7.72
N HIS A 155 -14.09 -4.66 8.81
CA HIS A 155 -14.57 -4.39 10.18
C HIS A 155 -14.86 -2.90 10.39
N LEU A 156 -13.91 -2.02 10.04
CA LEU A 156 -14.04 -0.57 10.22
C LEU A 156 -15.17 0.06 9.38
N ARG A 157 -15.71 -0.65 8.38
CA ARG A 157 -16.75 -0.18 7.45
C ARG A 157 -18.06 -0.94 7.55
N THR A 158 -18.16 -1.88 8.50
CA THR A 158 -19.35 -2.71 8.70
C THR A 158 -19.92 -2.44 10.10
N PRO A 159 -20.91 -1.55 10.25
CA PRO A 159 -21.52 -1.27 11.55
C PRO A 159 -22.04 -2.56 12.20
N GLY A 160 -21.74 -2.74 13.47
CA GLY A 160 -22.19 -3.91 14.23
C GLY A 160 -21.38 -5.19 14.00
N ASP A 161 -20.29 -5.16 13.23
CA ASP A 161 -19.41 -6.32 13.02
C ASP A 161 -18.70 -6.72 14.32
N LYS A 162 -19.16 -7.82 14.92
CA LYS A 162 -18.64 -8.37 16.19
C LYS A 162 -19.05 -9.83 16.38
N GLY A 163 -18.34 -10.53 17.26
CA GLY A 163 -18.61 -11.91 17.60
C GLY A 163 -17.83 -12.88 16.69
N GLU A 164 -18.08 -14.16 16.89
CA GLU A 164 -17.43 -15.23 16.14
C GLU A 164 -17.76 -15.13 14.65
N GLY A 165 -16.75 -15.27 13.79
CA GLY A 165 -16.88 -15.17 12.34
C GLY A 165 -17.02 -13.76 11.78
N SER A 166 -17.00 -12.70 12.63
CA SER A 166 -16.93 -11.31 12.19
C SER A 166 -15.61 -11.01 11.48
N TYR A 167 -15.55 -9.90 10.76
CA TYR A 167 -14.29 -9.45 10.13
C TYR A 167 -13.20 -9.18 11.18
N LEU A 168 -13.58 -8.62 12.33
CA LEU A 168 -12.64 -8.40 13.42
C LEU A 168 -12.09 -9.72 13.97
N ASP A 169 -12.95 -10.72 14.17
CA ASP A 169 -12.53 -12.04 14.64
C ASP A 169 -11.56 -12.70 13.65
N TRP A 170 -11.84 -12.62 12.34
CA TRP A 170 -10.94 -13.11 11.31
C TRP A 170 -9.59 -12.37 11.31
N ALA A 171 -9.58 -11.04 11.44
CA ALA A 171 -8.35 -10.27 11.52
C ALA A 171 -7.51 -10.64 12.75
N GLN A 172 -8.15 -10.86 13.90
CA GLN A 172 -7.47 -11.29 15.14
C GLN A 172 -6.93 -12.72 15.03
N ARG A 173 -7.69 -13.64 14.42
CA ARG A 173 -7.24 -15.02 14.17
C ARG A 173 -6.02 -15.05 13.24
N GLU A 174 -6.07 -14.27 12.15
CA GLU A 174 -4.95 -14.16 11.21
C GLU A 174 -3.72 -13.60 11.88
N TRP A 175 -3.83 -12.48 12.61
CA TRP A 175 -2.69 -11.90 13.30
C TRP A 175 -2.10 -12.84 14.36
N LYS A 176 -2.93 -13.57 15.07
CA LYS A 176 -2.46 -14.59 16.03
C LYS A 176 -1.65 -15.67 15.33
N TRP A 177 -2.16 -16.21 14.23
CA TRP A 177 -1.48 -17.21 13.43
C TRP A 177 -0.17 -16.66 12.85
N PHE A 178 -0.19 -15.50 12.24
CA PHE A 178 1.00 -14.85 11.63
C PHE A 178 2.15 -14.70 12.62
N LYS A 179 1.86 -14.29 13.85
CA LYS A 179 2.86 -14.24 14.93
C LYS A 179 3.39 -15.62 15.33
N GLN A 180 2.54 -16.61 15.44
CA GLN A 180 2.88 -17.95 15.90
C GLN A 180 3.81 -18.69 14.93
N THR A 181 3.67 -18.46 13.63
CA THR A 181 4.52 -19.05 12.58
C THR A 181 5.95 -18.52 12.58
N LYS A 182 6.21 -17.43 13.28
CA LYS A 182 7.49 -16.71 13.28
C LYS A 182 7.96 -16.30 11.87
N ILE A 183 7.02 -16.06 10.97
CA ILE A 183 7.28 -15.53 9.64
C ILE A 183 7.94 -14.15 9.71
N ILE A 184 7.65 -13.37 10.77
CA ILE A 184 8.46 -12.25 11.22
C ILE A 184 9.69 -12.82 11.92
N ASN A 185 10.86 -12.63 11.32
CA ASN A 185 12.11 -13.19 11.81
C ASN A 185 12.71 -12.37 12.99
N GLN A 186 13.84 -12.84 13.52
CA GLN A 186 14.53 -12.21 14.67
C GLN A 186 15.02 -10.77 14.38
N LYS A 187 15.12 -10.37 13.11
CA LYS A 187 15.45 -9.00 12.70
C LYS A 187 14.22 -8.10 12.55
N ASN A 188 13.03 -8.57 12.92
CA ASN A 188 11.74 -7.94 12.67
C ASN A 188 11.43 -7.73 11.18
N LEU A 189 11.95 -8.57 10.30
CA LEU A 189 11.61 -8.58 8.87
C LEU A 189 10.68 -9.75 8.58
N VAL A 190 9.71 -9.54 7.69
CA VAL A 190 8.81 -10.58 7.22
C VAL A 190 9.47 -11.34 6.07
N ASN A 191 9.69 -12.64 6.24
CA ASN A 191 10.11 -13.52 5.16
C ASN A 191 8.95 -13.92 4.26
N ASP A 192 9.26 -14.46 3.08
CA ASP A 192 8.29 -14.73 2.03
C ASP A 192 7.16 -15.69 2.44
N GLY A 193 7.43 -16.69 3.30
CA GLY A 193 6.41 -17.63 3.74
C GLY A 193 6.93 -18.79 4.59
N LEU A 194 6.16 -19.87 4.59
CA LEU A 194 6.44 -21.09 5.34
C LEU A 194 6.98 -22.18 4.41
N ASN A 195 7.84 -23.06 4.95
CA ASN A 195 8.21 -24.30 4.29
C ASN A 195 7.19 -25.43 4.58
N ASP A 196 7.41 -26.60 3.99
CA ASP A 196 6.53 -27.78 4.18
C ASP A 196 6.43 -28.26 5.64
N GLY A 197 7.41 -27.91 6.47
CA GLY A 197 7.40 -28.15 7.90
C GLY A 197 6.70 -27.08 8.73
N CYS A 198 5.94 -26.18 8.10
CA CYS A 198 5.22 -25.09 8.74
C CYS A 198 6.11 -24.10 9.52
N LYS A 199 7.37 -23.97 9.10
CA LYS A 199 8.32 -23.03 9.70
C LYS A 199 8.62 -21.92 8.72
N ASN A 200 8.99 -20.75 9.24
CA ASN A 200 9.56 -19.67 8.43
C ASN A 200 10.61 -20.23 7.46
N ASN A 201 10.44 -19.98 6.17
CA ASN A 201 11.31 -20.53 5.12
C ASN A 201 12.64 -19.81 4.96
N GLY A 202 12.82 -18.66 5.64
CA GLY A 202 14.01 -17.82 5.53
C GLY A 202 14.23 -17.18 4.16
N GLN A 203 13.21 -17.24 3.27
CA GLN A 203 13.31 -16.67 1.92
C GLN A 203 13.25 -15.13 1.94
N THR A 204 13.28 -14.54 0.75
CA THR A 204 13.42 -13.10 0.51
C THR A 204 12.48 -12.25 1.36
N THR A 205 13.01 -11.18 1.93
CA THR A 205 12.27 -10.17 2.68
C THR A 205 11.87 -9.02 1.73
N TRP A 206 10.91 -9.28 0.85
CA TRP A 206 10.40 -8.31 -0.10
C TRP A 206 9.82 -7.07 0.59
N THR A 207 9.96 -5.88 -0.03
CA THR A 207 9.49 -4.64 0.59
C THR A 207 7.97 -4.60 0.77
N TYR A 208 7.19 -5.21 -0.13
CA TYR A 208 5.72 -5.24 -0.03
C TYR A 208 5.22 -6.05 1.18
N ASN A 209 5.91 -7.16 1.56
CA ASN A 209 5.60 -7.89 2.79
C ASN A 209 5.83 -7.02 4.03
N GLN A 210 6.90 -6.21 4.05
CA GLN A 210 7.10 -5.25 5.13
C GLN A 210 6.03 -4.14 5.12
N GLY A 211 5.45 -3.85 3.95
CA GLY A 211 4.46 -2.78 3.77
C GLY A 211 3.04 -3.17 4.17
N VAL A 212 2.50 -4.25 3.58
CA VAL A 212 1.09 -4.62 3.78
C VAL A 212 0.79 -4.90 5.25
N ILE A 213 1.70 -5.57 5.95
CA ILE A 213 1.53 -5.85 7.38
C ILE A 213 1.41 -4.56 8.22
N LEU A 214 2.12 -3.47 7.86
CA LEU A 214 1.97 -2.19 8.57
C LEU A 214 0.53 -1.68 8.46
N GLY A 215 -0.04 -1.71 7.25
CA GLY A 215 -1.43 -1.31 7.02
C GLY A 215 -2.42 -2.15 7.81
N GLY A 216 -2.25 -3.48 7.78
CA GLY A 216 -3.09 -4.41 8.52
C GLY A 216 -3.06 -4.20 10.03
N LEU A 217 -1.87 -3.99 10.60
CA LEU A 217 -1.70 -3.72 12.03
C LEU A 217 -2.29 -2.37 12.46
N VAL A 218 -2.16 -1.35 11.61
CA VAL A 218 -2.80 -0.04 11.86
C VAL A 218 -4.33 -0.17 11.87
N ASP A 219 -4.90 -0.88 10.91
CA ASP A 219 -6.36 -1.04 10.82
C ASP A 219 -6.88 -1.92 11.96
N LEU A 220 -6.16 -2.99 12.32
CA LEU A 220 -6.49 -3.82 13.48
C LEU A 220 -6.39 -3.01 14.80
N TYR A 221 -5.37 -2.14 14.95
CA TYR A 221 -5.30 -1.20 16.07
C TYR A 221 -6.51 -0.27 16.12
N LYS A 222 -6.96 0.25 14.98
CA LYS A 222 -8.15 1.12 14.94
C LYS A 222 -9.41 0.40 15.40
N GLY A 223 -9.54 -0.91 15.10
CA GLY A 223 -10.64 -1.75 15.57
C GLY A 223 -10.55 -2.11 17.05
N THR A 224 -9.38 -2.51 17.53
CA THR A 224 -9.19 -3.08 18.88
C THR A 224 -8.70 -2.09 19.93
N LYS A 225 -8.00 -1.01 19.53
CA LYS A 225 -7.25 -0.07 20.39
C LYS A 225 -6.03 -0.71 21.10
N ASP A 226 -5.62 -1.90 20.70
CA ASP A 226 -4.43 -2.55 21.23
C ASP A 226 -3.14 -1.89 20.72
N LYS A 227 -2.45 -1.18 21.60
CA LYS A 227 -1.22 -0.42 21.27
C LYS A 227 -0.04 -1.31 20.91
N GLU A 228 -0.03 -2.58 21.32
CA GLU A 228 1.04 -3.52 20.96
C GLU A 228 1.12 -3.72 19.43
N LEU A 229 0.00 -3.61 18.72
CA LEU A 229 -0.04 -3.66 17.26
C LEU A 229 0.78 -2.54 16.61
N LEU A 230 0.72 -1.32 17.17
CA LEU A 230 1.56 -0.21 16.69
C LEU A 230 3.02 -0.41 17.05
N THR A 231 3.33 -0.94 18.23
CA THR A 231 4.69 -1.29 18.65
C THR A 231 5.31 -2.28 17.65
N GLN A 232 4.57 -3.31 17.28
CA GLN A 232 5.02 -4.30 16.31
C GLN A 232 5.17 -3.69 14.89
N ALA A 233 4.23 -2.84 14.46
CA ALA A 233 4.33 -2.13 13.19
C ALA A 233 5.57 -1.24 13.12
N HIS A 234 5.88 -0.51 14.19
CA HIS A 234 7.09 0.31 14.27
C HIS A 234 8.37 -0.54 14.23
N ALA A 235 8.40 -1.71 14.90
CA ALA A 235 9.56 -2.60 14.86
C ALA A 235 9.84 -3.09 13.44
N ILE A 236 8.81 -3.51 12.69
CA ILE A 236 8.93 -3.93 11.29
C ILE A 236 9.36 -2.75 10.39
N ALA A 237 8.73 -1.58 10.54
CA ALA A 237 9.06 -0.41 9.73
C ALA A 237 10.52 0.04 9.93
N HIS A 238 11.01 0.06 11.17
CA HIS A 238 12.41 0.39 11.48
C HIS A 238 13.37 -0.64 10.89
N ALA A 239 13.05 -1.93 11.01
CA ALA A 239 13.86 -3.01 10.44
C ALA A 239 13.92 -2.92 8.91
N ALA A 240 12.79 -2.69 8.24
CA ALA A 240 12.72 -2.51 6.79
C ALA A 240 13.60 -1.34 6.32
N ILE A 241 13.47 -0.17 6.94
CA ILE A 241 14.30 1.00 6.61
C ILE A 241 15.79 0.70 6.83
N ALA A 242 16.15 0.04 7.92
CA ALA A 242 17.55 -0.26 8.24
C ALA A 242 18.20 -1.28 7.31
N HIS A 243 17.43 -2.27 6.85
CA HIS A 243 17.98 -3.40 6.09
C HIS A 243 17.71 -3.34 4.59
N LEU A 244 16.63 -2.66 4.14
CA LEU A 244 16.24 -2.60 2.75
C LEU A 244 16.49 -1.22 2.11
N ALA A 245 17.12 -0.30 2.84
CA ALA A 245 17.48 1.03 2.32
C ALA A 245 18.91 1.42 2.75
N PRO A 246 19.96 0.72 2.30
CA PRO A 246 21.33 0.88 2.81
C PRO A 246 21.87 2.30 2.63
N ASN A 247 21.45 3.04 1.62
CA ASN A 247 21.83 4.44 1.36
C ASN A 247 20.66 5.41 1.54
N GLY A 248 19.67 5.05 2.36
CA GLY A 248 18.47 5.86 2.58
C GLY A 248 17.42 5.77 1.46
N ILE A 249 17.71 5.08 0.36
CA ILE A 249 16.78 4.84 -0.75
C ILE A 249 16.36 3.37 -0.74
N LEU A 250 15.05 3.13 -0.74
CA LEU A 250 14.45 1.79 -0.66
C LEU A 250 14.81 0.95 -1.89
N LYS A 251 15.22 -0.28 -1.65
CA LYS A 251 15.62 -1.25 -2.69
C LYS A 251 14.94 -2.60 -2.48
N GLU A 252 14.63 -3.29 -3.58
CA GLU A 252 14.44 -4.74 -3.53
C GLU A 252 15.79 -5.45 -3.45
N PRO A 253 15.86 -6.69 -2.93
CA PRO A 253 17.11 -7.43 -2.84
C PRO A 253 17.80 -7.66 -4.19
N CYS A 254 17.10 -7.60 -5.29
CA CYS A 254 17.59 -7.77 -6.67
C CYS A 254 17.85 -6.43 -7.40
N ASP A 255 17.51 -5.29 -6.81
CA ASP A 255 17.73 -3.96 -7.39
C ASP A 255 19.24 -3.63 -7.43
N PRO A 256 19.82 -3.14 -8.55
CA PRO A 256 19.18 -2.62 -9.75
C PRO A 256 18.93 -3.65 -10.88
N VAL A 257 19.25 -4.90 -10.69
CA VAL A 257 19.06 -5.95 -11.69
C VAL A 257 17.57 -6.35 -11.75
N SER A 258 17.13 -7.01 -12.82
CA SER A 258 15.74 -7.44 -12.96
C SER A 258 15.30 -8.38 -11.83
N CYS A 259 14.16 -8.07 -11.25
CA CYS A 259 13.48 -8.85 -10.22
C CYS A 259 12.22 -9.56 -10.73
N GLY A 260 12.13 -9.83 -12.03
CA GLY A 260 10.90 -10.31 -12.65
C GLY A 260 9.83 -9.22 -12.79
N ASP A 261 8.61 -9.64 -13.12
CA ASP A 261 7.52 -8.73 -13.51
C ASP A 261 6.75 -8.16 -12.31
N ASP A 262 6.85 -8.79 -11.13
CA ASP A 262 6.08 -8.40 -9.94
C ASP A 262 6.79 -7.36 -9.07
N ALA A 263 8.09 -7.51 -8.86
CA ALA A 263 8.86 -6.68 -7.94
C ALA A 263 8.86 -5.16 -8.25
N PRO A 264 8.68 -4.70 -9.49
CA PRO A 264 8.54 -3.27 -9.78
C PRO A 264 7.43 -2.57 -8.97
N GLN A 265 6.39 -3.30 -8.56
CA GLN A 265 5.28 -2.77 -7.77
C GLN A 265 5.59 -2.62 -6.27
N PHE A 266 6.50 -3.43 -5.72
CA PHE A 266 6.58 -3.69 -4.28
C PHE A 266 6.94 -2.48 -3.43
N LYS A 267 7.93 -1.68 -3.84
CA LYS A 267 8.40 -0.52 -3.07
C LYS A 267 7.33 0.53 -2.79
N GLY A 268 6.46 0.78 -3.78
CA GLY A 268 5.32 1.70 -3.62
C GLY A 268 4.34 1.24 -2.54
N ILE A 269 4.09 -0.07 -2.50
CA ILE A 269 3.22 -0.69 -1.48
C ILE A 269 3.78 -0.47 -0.07
N PHE A 270 5.09 -0.62 0.12
CA PHE A 270 5.73 -0.28 1.40
C PHE A 270 5.54 1.20 1.75
N MET A 271 5.82 2.10 0.82
CA MET A 271 5.80 3.54 1.08
C MET A 271 4.42 4.08 1.43
N LYS A 272 3.35 3.64 0.74
CA LYS A 272 1.98 4.07 1.08
C LYS A 272 1.55 3.58 2.48
N ASN A 273 1.93 2.35 2.86
CA ASN A 273 1.61 1.81 4.17
C ASN A 273 2.48 2.43 5.29
N LEU A 274 3.74 2.77 5.03
CA LEU A 274 4.59 3.53 5.94
C LEU A 274 4.00 4.93 6.23
N ALA A 275 3.49 5.61 5.20
CA ALA A 275 2.80 6.88 5.36
C ALA A 275 1.51 6.73 6.19
N TYR A 276 0.78 5.62 5.99
CA TYR A 276 -0.42 5.32 6.77
C TYR A 276 -0.11 5.07 8.25
N LEU A 277 0.96 4.33 8.55
CA LEU A 277 1.47 4.16 9.92
C LEU A 277 1.87 5.51 10.52
N HIS A 278 2.60 6.35 9.77
CA HIS A 278 3.01 7.68 10.23
C HIS A 278 1.81 8.58 10.56
N LYS A 279 0.76 8.56 9.75
CA LYS A 279 -0.47 9.35 10.02
C LYS A 279 -1.19 8.91 11.29
N THR A 280 -1.10 7.64 11.66
CA THR A 280 -1.76 7.07 12.84
C THR A 280 -0.90 7.18 14.08
N SER A 281 0.40 6.97 13.94
CA SER A 281 1.41 7.05 15.01
C SER A 281 2.63 7.80 14.46
N PRO A 282 2.68 9.13 14.61
CA PRO A 282 3.68 9.97 13.98
C PRO A 282 5.12 9.63 14.37
N ASN A 283 5.99 9.50 13.37
CA ASN A 283 7.43 9.31 13.54
C ASN A 283 8.19 10.16 12.50
N PRO A 284 8.96 11.18 12.91
CA PRO A 284 9.67 12.08 11.99
C PRO A 284 10.62 11.37 11.02
N LYS A 285 11.20 10.22 11.43
CA LYS A 285 12.09 9.42 10.56
C LYS A 285 11.34 8.88 9.33
N TYR A 286 10.06 8.51 9.48
CA TYR A 286 9.27 8.00 8.34
C TYR A 286 8.97 9.10 7.34
N LYS A 287 8.57 10.29 7.82
CA LYS A 287 8.35 11.44 6.95
C LYS A 287 9.60 11.79 6.16
N ARG A 288 10.75 11.87 6.83
CA ARG A 288 12.04 12.12 6.19
C ARG A 288 12.35 11.05 5.13
N PHE A 289 12.24 9.77 5.49
CA PHE A 289 12.50 8.65 4.60
C PHE A 289 11.63 8.70 3.33
N ILE A 290 10.31 8.88 3.48
CA ILE A 290 9.37 9.00 2.35
C ILE A 290 9.74 10.19 1.47
N THR A 291 10.07 11.34 2.06
CA THR A 291 10.42 12.56 1.33
C THR A 291 11.73 12.40 0.55
N GLU A 292 12.74 11.76 1.13
CA GLU A 292 14.03 11.51 0.47
C GLU A 292 13.88 10.53 -0.71
N ASN A 293 13.07 9.48 -0.56
CA ASN A 293 12.77 8.55 -1.65
C ASN A 293 11.96 9.24 -2.77
N ALA A 294 10.94 10.02 -2.45
CA ALA A 294 10.19 10.79 -3.43
C ALA A 294 11.08 11.77 -4.21
N ARG A 295 12.05 12.40 -3.52
CA ARG A 295 13.05 13.26 -4.16
C ARG A 295 13.94 12.46 -5.12
N SER A 296 14.45 11.32 -4.69
CA SER A 296 15.29 10.46 -5.52
C SER A 296 14.57 10.01 -6.78
N ILE A 297 13.33 9.55 -6.67
CA ILE A 297 12.47 9.18 -7.82
C ILE A 297 12.40 10.33 -8.84
N VAL A 298 12.11 11.54 -8.39
CA VAL A 298 11.93 12.70 -9.28
C VAL A 298 13.24 13.15 -9.94
N TRP A 299 14.37 13.03 -9.25
CA TRP A 299 15.63 13.58 -9.71
C TRP A 299 16.54 12.57 -10.40
N GLN A 300 16.49 11.30 -10.02
CA GLN A 300 17.36 10.25 -10.55
C GLN A 300 16.63 9.35 -11.54
N SER A 301 15.47 8.84 -11.15
CA SER A 301 14.80 7.73 -11.85
C SER A 301 13.62 8.19 -12.72
N ARG A 302 13.71 9.37 -13.33
CA ARG A 302 12.67 9.97 -14.18
C ARG A 302 13.18 10.32 -15.56
N ASN A 303 12.42 9.95 -16.62
CA ASN A 303 12.68 10.43 -17.98
C ASN A 303 11.92 11.74 -18.30
N HIS A 304 12.17 12.30 -19.51
CA HIS A 304 11.54 13.53 -19.98
C HIS A 304 10.01 13.42 -20.22
N LEU A 305 9.45 12.20 -20.27
CA LEU A 305 8.01 11.94 -20.36
C LEU A 305 7.33 11.78 -18.98
N ASN A 306 8.04 12.06 -17.89
CA ASN A 306 7.59 11.87 -16.52
C ASN A 306 7.24 10.42 -16.16
N GLN A 307 7.92 9.47 -16.81
CA GLN A 307 7.90 8.07 -16.46
C GLN A 307 9.02 7.77 -15.47
N PHE A 308 8.76 6.86 -14.54
CA PHE A 308 9.68 6.51 -13.46
C PHE A 308 10.19 5.08 -13.62
N GLY A 309 11.48 4.88 -13.30
CA GLY A 309 12.15 3.60 -13.39
C GLY A 309 12.00 2.74 -12.14
N PHE A 310 12.62 1.53 -12.20
CA PHE A 310 12.61 0.57 -11.11
C PHE A 310 13.55 0.97 -9.98
N SER A 311 14.83 1.23 -10.27
CA SER A 311 15.78 1.65 -9.25
C SER A 311 15.64 3.15 -8.96
N TRP A 312 15.21 3.48 -7.75
CA TRP A 312 14.98 4.88 -7.38
C TRP A 312 16.26 5.67 -7.10
N ALA A 313 17.39 4.98 -6.94
CA ALA A 313 18.72 5.56 -6.71
C ALA A 313 19.56 5.69 -7.99
N GLU A 314 19.09 5.15 -9.11
CA GLU A 314 19.81 5.06 -10.37
C GLU A 314 19.06 5.83 -11.47
N GLU A 315 19.69 5.96 -12.64
CA GLU A 315 19.03 6.53 -13.82
C GLU A 315 17.83 5.69 -14.26
N PHE A 316 16.90 6.35 -14.96
CA PHE A 316 15.71 5.70 -15.52
C PHE A 316 16.10 4.51 -16.42
N ASP A 317 15.46 3.36 -16.17
CA ASP A 317 15.66 2.12 -16.95
C ASP A 317 14.62 1.97 -18.07
N ILE A 318 13.41 1.54 -17.73
CA ILE A 318 12.28 1.35 -18.65
C ILE A 318 10.97 1.80 -18.01
N ALA A 319 9.96 2.04 -18.85
CA ALA A 319 8.62 2.43 -18.42
C ALA A 319 7.64 1.26 -18.48
N ASP A 320 6.92 1.04 -17.40
CA ASP A 320 5.71 0.23 -17.33
C ASP A 320 4.77 0.76 -16.24
N ALA A 321 3.54 0.22 -16.18
CA ALA A 321 2.54 0.68 -15.25
C ALA A 321 2.85 0.32 -13.78
N ALA A 322 3.58 -0.79 -13.52
CA ALA A 322 3.96 -1.20 -12.18
C ALA A 322 5.02 -0.26 -11.58
N ARG A 323 6.10 0.04 -12.35
CA ARG A 323 7.12 1.02 -11.97
C ARG A 323 6.50 2.39 -11.73
N GLN A 324 5.65 2.81 -12.66
CA GLN A 324 4.99 4.11 -12.62
C GLN A 324 4.09 4.24 -11.38
N SER A 325 3.22 3.26 -11.11
CA SER A 325 2.31 3.31 -9.96
C SER A 325 3.06 3.20 -8.63
N ALA A 326 4.12 2.38 -8.55
CA ALA A 326 4.95 2.28 -7.34
C ALA A 326 5.64 3.61 -6.99
N ALA A 327 6.18 4.31 -7.97
CA ALA A 327 6.75 5.64 -7.78
C ALA A 327 5.68 6.65 -7.36
N LEU A 328 4.51 6.61 -8.00
CA LEU A 328 3.38 7.50 -7.68
C LEU A 328 2.79 7.23 -6.28
N ASP A 329 2.76 5.99 -5.79
CA ASP A 329 2.41 5.69 -4.40
C ASP A 329 3.32 6.46 -3.42
N THR A 330 4.64 6.52 -3.73
CA THR A 330 5.61 7.26 -2.94
C THR A 330 5.40 8.78 -3.03
N LEU A 331 5.09 9.30 -4.23
CA LEU A 331 4.78 10.72 -4.42
C LEU A 331 3.46 11.12 -3.76
N ASN A 332 2.41 10.28 -3.82
CA ASN A 332 1.16 10.43 -3.08
C ASN A 332 1.44 10.51 -1.57
N ALA A 333 2.27 9.59 -1.06
CA ALA A 333 2.67 9.57 0.35
C ALA A 333 3.37 10.88 0.74
N ALA A 334 4.39 11.31 -0.01
CA ALA A 334 5.13 12.53 0.27
C ALA A 334 4.24 13.79 0.20
N PHE A 335 3.38 13.89 -0.81
CA PHE A 335 2.43 14.98 -0.95
C PHE A 335 1.45 15.06 0.22
N SER A 336 0.91 13.91 0.63
CA SER A 336 -0.02 13.83 1.75
C SER A 336 0.59 14.32 3.08
N LEU A 337 1.90 14.07 3.29
CA LEU A 337 2.64 14.49 4.49
C LEU A 337 3.12 15.95 4.42
N SER A 338 3.16 16.56 3.25
CA SER A 338 3.47 17.99 3.09
C SER A 338 2.27 18.88 3.39
N ASN A 339 1.05 18.43 3.09
CA ASN A 339 -0.17 19.19 3.30
C ASN A 339 -0.61 19.27 4.77
N GLN A 340 -0.22 18.32 5.61
CA GLN A 340 -0.50 18.37 7.04
C GLN A 340 0.10 19.61 7.72
N ARG A 341 1.28 20.08 7.28
CA ARG A 341 1.89 21.32 7.83
C ARG A 341 1.10 22.58 7.52
N ARG A 342 0.37 22.64 6.41
CA ARG A 342 -0.45 23.84 6.07
C ARG A 342 -1.65 23.92 7.00
N ALA A 343 -2.34 22.81 7.22
CA ALA A 343 -3.49 22.78 8.13
C ALA A 343 -3.10 23.10 9.58
N GLU A 344 -1.96 22.63 10.07
CA GLU A 344 -1.44 22.93 11.41
C GLU A 344 -0.91 24.37 11.51
N GLY A 345 -0.28 24.90 10.47
CA GLY A 345 0.22 26.28 10.41
C GLY A 345 -0.92 27.30 10.35
N ASP A 346 -1.95 27.04 9.58
CA ASP A 346 -3.14 27.91 9.47
C ASP A 346 -3.93 27.94 10.78
N GLN A 347 -4.07 26.81 11.50
CA GLN A 347 -4.70 26.77 12.82
C GLN A 347 -3.88 27.53 13.88
N HIS A 348 -2.54 27.50 13.82
CA HIS A 348 -1.69 28.27 14.71
C HIS A 348 -1.75 29.78 14.42
N GLN A 349 -1.89 30.15 13.16
CA GLN A 349 -2.01 31.56 12.76
C GLN A 349 -3.37 32.15 13.12
N GLU A 350 -4.46 31.38 12.96
CA GLU A 350 -5.80 31.76 13.44
C GLU A 350 -5.88 31.86 14.98
N ALA A 351 -5.22 30.96 15.69
CA ALA A 351 -5.15 31.02 17.16
C ALA A 351 -4.36 32.24 17.66
N MET A 352 -3.31 32.67 16.96
CA MET A 352 -2.56 33.88 17.29
C MET A 352 -3.29 35.16 16.94
N THR A 353 -4.06 35.18 15.84
CA THR A 353 -4.82 36.39 15.42
C THR A 353 -6.11 36.57 16.21
N GLY A 354 -6.72 35.49 16.72
CA GLY A 354 -7.91 35.51 17.56
C GLY A 354 -7.66 36.01 18.99
N SER A 355 -6.39 36.09 19.44
CA SER A 355 -6.03 36.54 20.78
C SER A 355 -5.71 38.06 20.86
N ILE A 356 -5.74 38.81 19.77
CA ILE A 356 -5.38 40.25 19.71
C ILE A 356 -6.65 41.14 19.65
N GLY A 357 -7.82 40.58 19.76
CA GLY A 357 -9.10 41.29 19.58
C GLY A 357 -10.01 41.41 20.79
N ASN A 358 -9.49 41.43 22.02
CA ASN A 358 -10.26 41.79 23.24
C ASN A 358 -9.35 42.46 24.26
N ASP A 359 -9.12 43.74 24.08
CA ASP A 359 -8.81 44.72 25.12
C ASP A 359 -9.48 46.07 24.77
#